data_9d09a861d6d4c11cf5888d1128bbe9a6
#
_entry.id   9d09a861d6d4c11cf5888d1128bbe9a6
#
_cell.length_a   1.000
_cell.length_b   1.000
_cell.length_c   1.000
_cell.angle_alpha   90.00
_cell.angle_beta   90.00
_cell.angle_gamma   90.00
#
_symmetry.space_group_name_H-M   'P 1'
#
loop_
_entity.id
_entity.type
_entity.pdbx_description
1 polymer ?
#
loop_
_entity_poly.entity_id
_entity_poly.type
_entity_poly.pdbx_seq_one_letter_code
_entity_poly.pdbx_strand_id
1 'polypeptide(L)'
;MELLRLVWRQYRWPFSLVLALSLASAALGIGLIAFINQRLIATVDLNASVLPEFLGLLVLLMAVTLGSQLALTMLGHHFVYRLRGEFIKRIMDTPVGQIEKLGSATLLAGLASDVRNITVAFVRLPELVQGVILTLGSAAYLGWLSGKMLVVTALWIAVTMWTGYLLVQRVYKHLSTLREVEDSLYDDFQIVLEGRKELSLNRERAEYIFDKIYKPDAQRYREQIIRADTFHLSAVNWSNIMMLGVIGLVFWMANGLGWADTTVAATYSLALLFLRTPLLAAMGALPPLLSAQVAFNKLKQFQLVPYEPAFERPARNDHWQQLELRDVTFTYHDGSFSVGPINLTIHRGELLFLIGGNGSGKSTLAMLLTGLYEPASGEILIDGKPLSAGDMAAYRQHFSAVFTDVWLFDKLLGPGGREADPALVETWLHRLKMVNKLTLENGKILNLKLSKGQKKRVALLLALAEGRDIILLDEWAADQDPHFRREFYQVLLPLMKEMGKTVFAISHDDHYFIHADRLLEMRQGELYELTGDERQLASRDVLARTGS
;
A
#
# COMPACT_ATOMS: atom_id res chain seq x y z
N MET A 1 -18.94 8.02 6.85
CA MET A 1 -19.38 7.86 8.26
C MET A 1 -18.91 6.54 8.87
N GLU A 2 -18.69 5.48 8.10
CA GLU A 2 -18.22 4.18 8.63
C GLU A 2 -16.83 4.27 9.27
N LEU A 3 -15.90 5.01 8.68
CA LEU A 3 -14.55 5.21 9.20
C LEU A 3 -14.58 5.79 10.63
N LEU A 4 -15.36 6.84 10.86
CA LEU A 4 -15.52 7.46 12.19
C LEU A 4 -16.20 6.51 13.19
N ARG A 5 -17.17 5.72 12.72
CA ARG A 5 -17.84 4.71 13.55
C ARG A 5 -16.87 3.60 13.97
N LEU A 6 -15.97 3.19 13.09
CA LEU A 6 -14.94 2.19 13.37
C LEU A 6 -13.95 2.71 14.42
N VAL A 7 -13.49 3.95 14.28
CA VAL A 7 -12.60 4.61 15.26
C VAL A 7 -13.27 4.76 16.59
N TRP A 8 -14.52 5.22 16.61
CA TRP A 8 -15.31 5.31 17.84
C TRP A 8 -15.46 3.94 18.53
N ARG A 9 -15.76 2.89 17.79
CA ARG A 9 -15.94 1.54 18.35
C ARG A 9 -14.64 0.99 18.94
N GLN A 10 -13.50 1.31 18.32
CA GLN A 10 -12.21 0.74 18.67
C GLN A 10 -11.48 1.55 19.77
N TYR A 11 -11.69 2.89 19.80
CA TYR A 11 -10.99 3.83 20.68
C TYR A 11 -11.94 4.72 21.49
N ARG A 12 -13.02 4.16 22.06
CA ARG A 12 -14.08 4.93 22.75
C ARG A 12 -13.53 5.91 23.78
N TRP A 13 -12.71 5.43 24.71
CA TRP A 13 -12.18 6.24 25.80
C TRP A 13 -11.22 7.33 25.35
N PRO A 14 -10.17 7.03 24.55
CA PRO A 14 -9.27 8.08 24.04
C PRO A 14 -10.01 9.12 23.20
N PHE A 15 -10.94 8.69 22.34
CA PHE A 15 -11.71 9.62 21.52
C PHE A 15 -12.65 10.50 22.34
N SER A 16 -13.31 9.96 23.38
CA SER A 16 -14.16 10.74 24.30
C SER A 16 -13.35 11.77 25.11
N LEU A 17 -12.14 11.39 25.54
CA LEU A 17 -11.22 12.31 26.23
C LEU A 17 -10.82 13.48 25.32
N VAL A 18 -10.45 13.18 24.08
CA VAL A 18 -10.08 14.19 23.07
C VAL A 18 -11.27 15.13 22.80
N LEU A 19 -12.48 14.59 22.67
CA LEU A 19 -13.68 15.39 22.47
C LEU A 19 -13.94 16.31 23.68
N ALA A 20 -13.78 15.81 24.90
CA ALA A 20 -13.91 16.60 26.10
C ALA A 20 -12.86 17.74 26.19
N LEU A 21 -11.60 17.45 25.85
CA LEU A 21 -10.53 18.46 25.75
C LEU A 21 -10.82 19.50 24.68
N SER A 22 -11.36 19.09 23.52
CA SER A 22 -11.75 20.00 22.45
C SER A 22 -12.91 20.93 22.86
N LEU A 23 -13.88 20.39 23.59
CA LEU A 23 -14.97 21.18 24.19
C LEU A 23 -14.43 22.18 25.23
N ALA A 24 -13.53 21.74 26.10
CA ALA A 24 -12.90 22.61 27.10
C ALA A 24 -12.08 23.74 26.43
N SER A 25 -11.32 23.41 25.39
CA SER A 25 -10.56 24.41 24.60
C SER A 25 -11.50 25.44 23.97
N ALA A 26 -12.61 25.00 23.40
CA ALA A 26 -13.59 25.89 22.80
C ALA A 26 -14.27 26.78 23.85
N ALA A 27 -14.66 26.21 24.99
CA ALA A 27 -15.23 26.97 26.10
C ALA A 27 -14.25 28.03 26.65
N LEU A 28 -12.96 27.68 26.79
CA LEU A 28 -11.91 28.62 27.20
C LEU A 28 -11.70 29.73 26.16
N GLY A 29 -11.74 29.42 24.86
CA GLY A 29 -11.65 30.42 23.80
C GLY A 29 -12.80 31.42 23.82
N ILE A 30 -14.05 30.95 24.01
CA ILE A 30 -15.22 31.82 24.18
C ILE A 30 -15.12 32.61 25.47
N GLY A 31 -14.69 31.97 26.56
CA GLY A 31 -14.46 32.60 27.86
C GLY A 31 -13.42 33.74 27.78
N LEU A 32 -12.37 33.55 26.99
CA LEU A 32 -11.37 34.58 26.74
C LEU A 32 -11.97 35.81 26.01
N ILE A 33 -12.81 35.58 24.99
CA ILE A 33 -13.52 36.66 24.29
C ILE A 33 -14.46 37.39 25.25
N ALA A 34 -15.19 36.66 26.09
CA ALA A 34 -16.04 37.24 27.12
C ALA A 34 -15.23 38.04 28.18
N PHE A 35 -14.07 37.54 28.59
CA PHE A 35 -13.16 38.23 29.52
C PHE A 35 -12.65 39.52 28.91
N ILE A 36 -12.21 39.53 27.66
CA ILE A 36 -11.78 40.74 26.94
C ILE A 36 -12.92 41.75 26.90
N ASN A 37 -14.15 41.32 26.55
CA ASN A 37 -15.30 42.22 26.51
C ASN A 37 -15.60 42.84 27.88
N GLN A 38 -15.72 42.03 28.93
CA GLN A 38 -16.21 42.46 30.23
C GLN A 38 -15.16 43.19 31.08
N ARG A 39 -13.88 42.77 30.98
CA ARG A 39 -12.80 43.26 31.86
C ARG A 39 -11.83 44.23 31.20
N LEU A 40 -11.65 44.13 29.86
CA LEU A 40 -10.69 44.99 29.14
C LEU A 40 -11.37 46.10 28.32
N ILE A 41 -12.57 45.88 27.78
CA ILE A 41 -13.26 46.85 26.95
C ILE A 41 -14.32 47.63 27.72
N ALA A 42 -15.12 46.97 28.55
CA ALA A 42 -16.25 47.59 29.24
C ALA A 42 -15.88 48.28 30.56
N THR A 43 -14.72 48.01 31.16
CA THR A 43 -14.28 48.66 32.41
C THR A 43 -13.38 49.86 32.16
N VAL A 44 -13.72 51.00 32.81
CA VAL A 44 -12.96 52.26 32.69
C VAL A 44 -11.75 52.25 33.62
N ASP A 45 -11.82 51.58 34.80
CA ASP A 45 -10.74 51.45 35.76
C ASP A 45 -10.09 50.06 35.70
N LEU A 46 -8.94 49.96 35.04
CA LEU A 46 -8.16 48.73 34.92
C LEU A 46 -7.29 48.51 36.17
N ASN A 47 -7.61 47.50 36.97
CA ASN A 47 -6.74 47.07 38.07
C ASN A 47 -5.53 46.29 37.54
N ALA A 48 -4.36 46.46 38.17
CA ALA A 48 -3.11 45.78 37.79
C ALA A 48 -3.22 44.23 37.81
N SER A 49 -4.19 43.68 38.55
CA SER A 49 -4.46 42.22 38.62
C SER A 49 -5.08 41.63 37.36
N VAL A 50 -5.68 42.42 36.47
CA VAL A 50 -6.34 41.94 35.24
C VAL A 50 -5.34 41.37 34.25
N LEU A 51 -4.12 41.89 34.18
CA LEU A 51 -3.09 41.41 33.27
C LEU A 51 -2.62 39.97 33.63
N PRO A 52 -2.28 39.63 34.88
CA PRO A 52 -1.95 38.25 35.26
C PRO A 52 -3.09 37.26 35.02
N GLU A 53 -4.36 37.63 35.28
CA GLU A 53 -5.53 36.79 35.01
C GLU A 53 -5.67 36.51 33.49
N PHE A 54 -5.50 37.53 32.64
CA PHE A 54 -5.53 37.40 31.20
C PHE A 54 -4.40 36.50 30.68
N LEU A 55 -3.17 36.70 31.15
CA LEU A 55 -2.03 35.85 30.76
C LEU A 55 -2.22 34.42 31.23
N GLY A 56 -2.77 34.21 32.42
CA GLY A 56 -3.12 32.87 32.93
C GLY A 56 -4.13 32.16 32.04
N LEU A 57 -5.19 32.86 31.59
CA LEU A 57 -6.17 32.33 30.67
C LEU A 57 -5.56 31.98 29.29
N LEU A 58 -4.66 32.79 28.77
CA LEU A 58 -3.95 32.53 27.52
C LEU A 58 -3.08 31.27 27.62
N VAL A 59 -2.32 31.12 28.70
CA VAL A 59 -1.48 29.94 28.94
C VAL A 59 -2.35 28.68 29.07
N LEU A 60 -3.46 28.79 29.82
CA LEU A 60 -4.40 27.68 29.99
C LEU A 60 -5.05 27.28 28.64
N LEU A 61 -5.51 28.28 27.86
CA LEU A 61 -6.07 28.03 26.52
C LEU A 61 -5.05 27.36 25.62
N MET A 62 -3.81 27.85 25.60
CA MET A 62 -2.72 27.26 24.81
C MET A 62 -2.46 25.80 25.22
N ALA A 63 -2.36 25.53 26.54
CA ALA A 63 -2.08 24.20 27.05
C ALA A 63 -3.20 23.19 26.70
N VAL A 64 -4.48 23.57 26.89
CA VAL A 64 -5.63 22.72 26.62
C VAL A 64 -5.82 22.50 25.10
N THR A 65 -5.66 23.56 24.30
CA THR A 65 -5.77 23.46 22.83
C THR A 65 -4.67 22.58 22.25
N LEU A 66 -3.42 22.81 22.65
CA LEU A 66 -2.29 21.99 22.21
C LEU A 66 -2.45 20.54 22.67
N GLY A 67 -2.84 20.33 23.94
CA GLY A 67 -3.09 18.98 24.49
C GLY A 67 -4.17 18.23 23.71
N SER A 68 -5.28 18.90 23.38
CA SER A 68 -6.37 18.32 22.58
C SER A 68 -5.89 17.95 21.17
N GLN A 69 -5.18 18.84 20.49
CA GLN A 69 -4.67 18.61 19.13
C GLN A 69 -3.62 17.50 19.09
N LEU A 70 -2.69 17.48 20.03
CA LEU A 70 -1.67 16.43 20.14
C LEU A 70 -2.31 15.07 20.43
N ALA A 71 -3.26 15.00 21.36
CA ALA A 71 -3.94 13.75 21.71
C ALA A 71 -4.68 13.17 20.50
N LEU A 72 -5.38 13.98 19.72
CA LEU A 72 -6.10 13.52 18.53
C LEU A 72 -5.15 13.14 17.38
N THR A 73 -4.06 13.89 17.22
CA THR A 73 -3.00 13.56 16.24
C THR A 73 -2.35 12.21 16.58
N MET A 74 -1.99 11.99 17.85
CA MET A 74 -1.43 10.71 18.31
C MET A 74 -2.41 9.55 18.08
N LEU A 75 -3.69 9.74 18.39
CA LEU A 75 -4.73 8.75 18.17
C LEU A 75 -4.88 8.40 16.68
N GLY A 76 -4.89 9.41 15.81
CA GLY A 76 -4.98 9.25 14.37
C GLY A 76 -3.81 8.48 13.79
N HIS A 77 -2.59 8.84 14.17
CA HIS A 77 -1.38 8.13 13.70
C HIS A 77 -1.30 6.69 14.23
N HIS A 78 -1.72 6.44 15.48
CA HIS A 78 -1.79 5.09 16.01
C HIS A 78 -2.81 4.23 15.25
N PHE A 79 -3.96 4.78 14.93
CA PHE A 79 -4.97 4.10 14.11
C PHE A 79 -4.42 3.75 12.71
N VAL A 80 -3.75 4.71 12.05
CA VAL A 80 -3.18 4.50 10.71
C VAL A 80 -2.03 3.48 10.75
N TYR A 81 -1.16 3.53 11.76
CA TYR A 81 -0.13 2.52 11.97
C TYR A 81 -0.73 1.11 12.04
N ARG A 82 -1.77 0.94 12.86
CA ARG A 82 -2.47 -0.32 12.99
C ARG A 82 -3.16 -0.76 11.69
N LEU A 83 -3.85 0.16 11.02
CA LEU A 83 -4.52 -0.11 9.75
C LEU A 83 -3.53 -0.59 8.67
N ARG A 84 -2.34 0.02 8.59
CA ARG A 84 -1.29 -0.44 7.67
C ARG A 84 -0.81 -1.84 8.01
N GLY A 85 -0.54 -2.11 9.29
CA GLY A 85 -0.11 -3.42 9.75
C GLY A 85 -1.14 -4.51 9.45
N GLU A 86 -2.41 -4.25 9.74
CA GLU A 86 -3.52 -5.16 9.43
C GLU A 86 -3.65 -5.40 7.92
N PHE A 87 -3.51 -4.34 7.11
CA PHE A 87 -3.62 -4.45 5.66
C PHE A 87 -2.47 -5.28 5.06
N ILE A 88 -1.24 -5.04 5.47
CA ILE A 88 -0.07 -5.82 5.04
C ILE A 88 -0.23 -7.30 5.43
N LYS A 89 -0.64 -7.56 6.68
CA LYS A 89 -0.84 -8.95 7.13
C LYS A 89 -1.93 -9.66 6.33
N ARG A 90 -3.04 -8.98 6.05
CA ARG A 90 -4.12 -9.52 5.21
C ARG A 90 -3.67 -9.80 3.78
N ILE A 91 -2.81 -8.97 3.18
CA ILE A 91 -2.20 -9.25 1.87
C ILE A 91 -1.36 -10.52 1.94
N MET A 92 -0.54 -10.68 2.99
CA MET A 92 0.31 -11.86 3.16
C MET A 92 -0.49 -13.16 3.34
N ASP A 93 -1.66 -13.09 4.00
CA ASP A 93 -2.51 -14.24 4.27
C ASP A 93 -3.47 -14.56 3.10
N THR A 94 -3.69 -13.61 2.19
CA THR A 94 -4.60 -13.80 1.04
C THR A 94 -3.94 -14.69 -0.02
N PRO A 95 -4.68 -15.67 -0.59
CA PRO A 95 -4.16 -16.54 -1.64
C PRO A 95 -3.54 -15.78 -2.82
N VAL A 96 -2.42 -16.30 -3.34
CA VAL A 96 -1.62 -15.65 -4.40
C VAL A 96 -2.48 -15.35 -5.64
N GLY A 97 -3.31 -16.29 -6.08
CA GLY A 97 -4.19 -16.07 -7.24
C GLY A 97 -5.18 -14.92 -7.08
N GLN A 98 -5.63 -14.63 -5.85
CA GLN A 98 -6.48 -13.46 -5.58
C GLN A 98 -5.66 -12.16 -5.60
N ILE A 99 -4.43 -12.17 -5.09
CA ILE A 99 -3.52 -11.03 -5.13
C ILE A 99 -3.14 -10.69 -6.57
N GLU A 100 -2.86 -11.68 -7.41
CA GLU A 100 -2.57 -11.49 -8.83
C GLU A 100 -3.76 -10.92 -9.60
N LYS A 101 -4.99 -11.37 -9.29
CA LYS A 101 -6.22 -10.81 -9.86
C LYS A 101 -6.41 -9.33 -9.53
N LEU A 102 -6.09 -8.91 -8.31
CA LEU A 102 -6.15 -7.51 -7.89
C LEU A 102 -5.07 -6.66 -8.57
N GLY A 103 -3.94 -7.26 -8.84
CA GLY A 103 -2.76 -6.62 -9.40
C GLY A 103 -1.93 -5.84 -8.37
N SER A 104 -0.62 -5.98 -8.46
CA SER A 104 0.34 -5.34 -7.53
C SER A 104 0.26 -3.81 -7.54
N ALA A 105 0.01 -3.20 -8.70
CA ALA A 105 -0.14 -1.74 -8.82
C ALA A 105 -1.36 -1.23 -8.03
N THR A 106 -2.50 -1.92 -8.09
CA THR A 106 -3.73 -1.58 -7.35
C THR A 106 -3.52 -1.68 -5.84
N LEU A 107 -2.86 -2.74 -5.37
CA LEU A 107 -2.54 -2.94 -3.96
C LEU A 107 -1.53 -1.90 -3.45
N LEU A 108 -0.50 -1.60 -4.25
CA LEU A 108 0.49 -0.58 -3.93
C LEU A 108 -0.16 0.81 -3.82
N ALA A 109 -1.06 1.16 -4.75
CA ALA A 109 -1.84 2.39 -4.69
C ALA A 109 -2.70 2.45 -3.42
N GLY A 110 -3.33 1.33 -3.03
CA GLY A 110 -4.07 1.19 -1.77
C GLY A 110 -3.20 1.47 -0.54
N LEU A 111 -2.03 0.83 -0.45
CA LEU A 111 -1.09 1.01 0.65
C LEU A 111 -0.49 2.42 0.72
N ALA A 112 -0.13 3.00 -0.41
CA ALA A 112 0.56 4.28 -0.46
C ALA A 112 -0.41 5.47 -0.46
N SER A 113 -1.34 5.52 -1.41
CA SER A 113 -2.23 6.67 -1.64
C SER A 113 -3.47 6.63 -0.75
N ASP A 114 -4.19 5.50 -0.72
CA ASP A 114 -5.47 5.42 -0.01
C ASP A 114 -5.26 5.50 1.50
N VAL A 115 -4.25 4.82 2.04
CA VAL A 115 -3.90 4.93 3.47
C VAL A 115 -3.41 6.33 3.81
N ARG A 116 -2.67 7.00 2.91
CA ARG A 116 -2.26 8.40 3.10
C ARG A 116 -3.46 9.34 3.16
N ASN A 117 -4.46 9.17 2.29
CA ASN A 117 -5.69 9.96 2.31
C ASN A 117 -6.42 9.82 3.65
N ILE A 118 -6.48 8.60 4.19
CA ILE A 118 -7.02 8.34 5.53
C ILE A 118 -6.20 9.08 6.60
N THR A 119 -4.87 9.05 6.51
CA THR A 119 -3.98 9.76 7.45
C THR A 119 -4.25 11.26 7.44
N VAL A 120 -4.32 11.88 6.26
CA VAL A 120 -4.59 13.31 6.12
C VAL A 120 -5.92 13.69 6.75
N ALA A 121 -6.96 12.87 6.57
CA ALA A 121 -8.26 13.10 7.19
C ALA A 121 -8.18 13.10 8.72
N PHE A 122 -7.45 12.16 9.32
CA PHE A 122 -7.26 12.13 10.78
C PHE A 122 -6.50 13.35 11.32
N VAL A 123 -5.48 13.83 10.59
CA VAL A 123 -4.75 15.04 10.94
C VAL A 123 -5.65 16.28 10.88
N ARG A 124 -6.63 16.30 9.96
CA ARG A 124 -7.58 17.41 9.79
C ARG A 124 -8.84 17.33 10.68
N LEU A 125 -9.13 16.16 11.23
CA LEU A 125 -10.31 15.96 12.08
C LEU A 125 -10.36 16.89 13.30
N PRO A 126 -9.23 17.18 14.04
CA PRO A 126 -9.23 18.13 15.12
C PRO A 126 -9.68 19.52 14.71
N GLU A 127 -9.22 19.98 13.55
CA GLU A 127 -9.57 21.29 13.00
C GLU A 127 -11.06 21.41 12.74
N LEU A 128 -11.69 20.34 12.20
CA LEU A 128 -13.12 20.29 11.98
C LEU A 128 -13.90 20.35 13.32
N VAL A 129 -13.55 19.47 14.26
CA VAL A 129 -14.25 19.37 15.56
C VAL A 129 -14.15 20.69 16.32
N GLN A 130 -12.93 21.22 16.44
CA GLN A 130 -12.69 22.48 17.15
C GLN A 130 -13.37 23.66 16.45
N GLY A 131 -13.28 23.73 15.11
CA GLY A 131 -13.90 24.79 14.34
C GLY A 131 -15.41 24.81 14.47
N VAL A 132 -16.08 23.66 14.41
CA VAL A 132 -17.52 23.54 14.60
C VAL A 132 -17.95 23.96 16.02
N ILE A 133 -17.27 23.45 17.04
CA ILE A 133 -17.61 23.76 18.45
C ILE A 133 -17.39 25.25 18.75
N LEU A 134 -16.24 25.83 18.33
CA LEU A 134 -15.97 27.25 18.50
C LEU A 134 -17.02 28.11 17.77
N THR A 135 -17.40 27.75 16.55
CA THR A 135 -18.38 28.51 15.76
C THR A 135 -19.73 28.50 16.43
N LEU A 136 -20.22 27.33 16.84
CA LEU A 136 -21.52 27.22 17.52
C LEU A 136 -21.54 27.93 18.87
N GLY A 137 -20.50 27.76 19.68
CA GLY A 137 -20.43 28.40 20.98
C GLY A 137 -20.27 29.91 20.90
N SER A 138 -19.46 30.41 19.95
CA SER A 138 -19.35 31.84 19.70
C SER A 138 -20.65 32.44 19.16
N ALA A 139 -21.36 31.74 18.26
CA ALA A 139 -22.67 32.17 17.78
C ALA A 139 -23.68 32.29 18.92
N ALA A 140 -23.68 31.32 19.86
CA ALA A 140 -24.53 31.40 21.04
C ALA A 140 -24.19 32.60 21.92
N TYR A 141 -22.91 32.85 22.18
CA TYR A 141 -22.46 34.02 22.95
C TYR A 141 -22.81 35.35 22.26
N LEU A 142 -22.52 35.49 20.98
CA LEU A 142 -22.84 36.68 20.19
C LEU A 142 -24.36 36.91 20.09
N GLY A 143 -25.15 35.84 19.97
CA GLY A 143 -26.60 35.90 19.96
C GLY A 143 -27.18 36.44 21.28
N TRP A 144 -26.54 36.10 22.40
CA TRP A 144 -26.90 36.66 23.73
C TRP A 144 -26.60 38.14 23.83
N LEU A 145 -25.51 38.62 23.20
CA LEU A 145 -25.17 40.07 23.17
C LEU A 145 -26.14 40.86 22.27
N SER A 146 -26.42 40.41 21.06
CA SER A 146 -27.38 41.04 20.13
C SER A 146 -27.85 40.05 19.06
N GLY A 147 -29.06 39.54 19.22
CA GLY A 147 -29.65 38.59 18.24
C GLY A 147 -29.84 39.20 16.83
N LYS A 148 -30.13 40.52 16.74
CA LYS A 148 -30.30 41.19 15.44
C LYS A 148 -28.99 41.24 14.66
N MET A 149 -27.88 41.60 15.33
CA MET A 149 -26.56 41.65 14.72
C MET A 149 -26.11 40.24 14.32
N LEU A 150 -26.42 39.21 15.13
CA LEU A 150 -26.05 37.83 14.84
C LEU A 150 -26.69 37.38 13.52
N VAL A 151 -27.97 37.63 13.27
CA VAL A 151 -28.66 37.23 12.02
C VAL A 151 -27.99 37.81 10.80
N VAL A 152 -27.67 39.09 10.82
CA VAL A 152 -27.04 39.79 9.67
C VAL A 152 -25.59 39.33 9.47
N THR A 153 -24.82 39.19 10.52
CA THR A 153 -23.41 38.69 10.46
C THR A 153 -23.38 37.22 10.02
N ALA A 154 -24.28 36.37 10.51
CA ALA A 154 -24.41 34.99 10.08
C ALA A 154 -24.78 34.89 8.59
N LEU A 155 -25.71 35.71 8.12
CA LEU A 155 -26.04 35.76 6.69
C LEU A 155 -24.86 36.22 5.83
N TRP A 156 -24.12 37.24 6.26
CA TRP A 156 -22.89 37.69 5.59
C TRP A 156 -21.85 36.60 5.50
N ILE A 157 -21.60 35.92 6.61
CA ILE A 157 -20.67 34.79 6.69
C ILE A 157 -21.17 33.65 5.77
N ALA A 158 -22.44 33.31 5.81
CA ALA A 158 -23.02 32.27 4.95
C ALA A 158 -22.82 32.56 3.46
N VAL A 159 -23.06 33.82 3.02
CA VAL A 159 -22.80 34.24 1.63
C VAL A 159 -21.31 34.17 1.29
N THR A 160 -20.46 34.64 2.20
CA THR A 160 -18.98 34.55 2.04
C THR A 160 -18.52 33.12 1.86
N MET A 161 -19.01 32.23 2.73
CA MET A 161 -18.67 30.82 2.72
C MET A 161 -19.22 30.10 1.46
N TRP A 162 -20.45 30.42 1.07
CA TRP A 162 -21.07 29.87 -0.14
C TRP A 162 -20.26 30.21 -1.40
N THR A 163 -19.91 31.48 -1.56
CA THR A 163 -19.10 31.95 -2.71
C THR A 163 -17.69 31.31 -2.67
N GLY A 164 -17.08 31.26 -1.49
CA GLY A 164 -15.79 30.57 -1.28
C GLY A 164 -15.86 29.10 -1.66
N TYR A 165 -16.92 28.40 -1.27
CA TYR A 165 -17.15 27.01 -1.62
C TYR A 165 -17.27 26.78 -3.13
N LEU A 166 -17.99 27.65 -3.84
CA LEU A 166 -18.11 27.58 -5.31
C LEU A 166 -16.74 27.75 -6.00
N LEU A 167 -15.91 28.66 -5.49
CA LEU A 167 -14.54 28.84 -5.99
C LEU A 167 -13.68 27.61 -5.73
N VAL A 168 -13.75 27.06 -4.52
CA VAL A 168 -12.99 25.85 -4.13
C VAL A 168 -13.44 24.63 -4.95
N GLN A 169 -14.72 24.46 -5.25
CA GLN A 169 -15.18 23.41 -6.18
C GLN A 169 -14.51 23.48 -7.56
N ARG A 170 -14.26 24.71 -8.07
CA ARG A 170 -13.52 24.89 -9.33
C ARG A 170 -12.07 24.46 -9.20
N VAL A 171 -11.42 24.74 -8.05
CA VAL A 171 -10.08 24.24 -7.75
C VAL A 171 -10.04 22.70 -7.84
N TYR A 172 -10.97 22.01 -7.17
CA TYR A 172 -11.01 20.54 -7.19
C TYR A 172 -11.24 19.96 -8.58
N LYS A 173 -12.07 20.60 -9.40
CA LYS A 173 -12.28 20.19 -10.80
C LYS A 173 -10.98 20.24 -11.60
N HIS A 174 -10.21 21.31 -11.48
CA HIS A 174 -8.94 21.46 -12.19
C HIS A 174 -7.86 20.53 -11.61
N LEU A 175 -7.83 20.28 -10.30
CA LEU A 175 -6.92 19.33 -9.68
C LEU A 175 -7.22 17.88 -10.07
N SER A 176 -8.48 17.49 -10.32
CA SER A 176 -8.78 16.13 -10.81
C SER A 176 -8.26 15.92 -12.23
N THR A 177 -8.45 16.91 -13.12
CA THR A 177 -7.88 16.87 -14.48
C THR A 177 -6.35 16.92 -14.44
N LEU A 178 -5.77 17.67 -13.51
CA LEU A 178 -4.32 17.73 -13.31
C LEU A 178 -3.73 16.37 -13.00
N ARG A 179 -4.39 15.54 -12.19
CA ARG A 179 -3.93 14.19 -11.88
C ARG A 179 -3.85 13.29 -13.11
N GLU A 180 -4.83 13.37 -14.00
CA GLU A 180 -4.81 12.60 -15.25
C GLU A 180 -3.62 13.00 -16.13
N VAL A 181 -3.35 14.32 -16.21
CA VAL A 181 -2.19 14.83 -16.96
C VAL A 181 -0.87 14.50 -16.27
N GLU A 182 -0.85 14.48 -14.94
CA GLU A 182 0.32 14.08 -14.15
C GLU A 182 0.69 12.61 -14.40
N ASP A 183 -0.29 11.72 -14.48
CA ASP A 183 -0.07 10.31 -14.83
C ASP A 183 0.56 10.19 -16.24
N SER A 184 0.06 10.95 -17.23
CA SER A 184 0.66 11.00 -18.57
C SER A 184 2.11 11.50 -18.54
N LEU A 185 2.43 12.53 -17.74
CA LEU A 185 3.79 13.02 -17.57
C LEU A 185 4.72 11.99 -16.90
N TYR A 186 4.21 11.19 -15.96
CA TYR A 186 4.99 10.09 -15.39
C TYR A 186 5.33 9.03 -16.43
N ASP A 187 4.39 8.68 -17.31
CA ASP A 187 4.63 7.77 -18.43
C ASP A 187 5.71 8.35 -19.38
N ASP A 188 5.64 9.65 -19.70
CA ASP A 188 6.65 10.33 -20.52
C ASP A 188 8.04 10.28 -19.86
N PHE A 189 8.11 10.52 -18.55
CA PHE A 189 9.39 10.44 -17.81
C PHE A 189 9.91 9.00 -17.83
N GLN A 190 9.06 8.00 -17.70
CA GLN A 190 9.44 6.60 -17.77
C GLN A 190 9.99 6.25 -19.16
N ILE A 191 9.34 6.67 -20.23
CA ILE A 191 9.80 6.49 -21.62
C ILE A 191 11.22 7.07 -21.77
N VAL A 192 11.47 8.28 -21.28
CA VAL A 192 12.78 8.93 -21.36
C VAL A 192 13.85 8.21 -20.54
N LEU A 193 13.51 7.78 -19.32
CA LEU A 193 14.46 7.13 -18.41
C LEU A 193 14.80 5.70 -18.85
N GLU A 194 13.80 4.93 -19.26
CA GLU A 194 14.00 3.54 -19.70
C GLU A 194 14.58 3.49 -21.10
N GLY A 195 14.09 4.31 -22.01
CA GLY A 195 14.54 4.41 -23.41
C GLY A 195 15.79 5.26 -23.64
N ARG A 196 16.51 5.69 -22.59
CA ARG A 196 17.63 6.64 -22.70
C ARG A 196 18.74 6.21 -23.66
N LYS A 197 18.99 4.89 -23.76
CA LYS A 197 20.03 4.35 -24.66
C LYS A 197 19.62 4.53 -26.12
N GLU A 198 18.41 4.16 -26.45
CA GLU A 198 17.80 4.27 -27.77
C GLU A 198 17.66 5.74 -28.19
N LEU A 199 17.23 6.60 -27.26
CA LEU A 199 17.13 8.04 -27.50
C LEU A 199 18.48 8.73 -27.68
N SER A 200 19.53 8.20 -27.05
CA SER A 200 20.89 8.69 -27.24
C SER A 200 21.45 8.29 -28.61
N LEU A 201 21.04 7.15 -29.16
CA LEU A 201 21.44 6.68 -30.48
C LEU A 201 20.60 7.31 -31.61
N ASN A 202 19.35 7.67 -31.33
CA ASN A 202 18.42 8.23 -32.32
C ASN A 202 17.92 9.60 -31.84
N ARG A 203 18.56 10.67 -32.29
CA ARG A 203 18.25 12.04 -31.90
C ARG A 203 16.90 12.54 -32.47
N GLU A 204 16.50 12.08 -33.65
CA GLU A 204 15.22 12.42 -34.26
C GLU A 204 14.06 11.86 -33.44
N ARG A 205 14.20 10.63 -32.93
CA ARG A 205 13.22 10.04 -31.99
C ARG A 205 13.16 10.81 -30.67
N ALA A 206 14.31 11.25 -30.15
CA ALA A 206 14.37 12.06 -28.95
C ALA A 206 13.64 13.41 -29.13
N GLU A 207 13.86 14.09 -30.26
CA GLU A 207 13.18 15.33 -30.64
C GLU A 207 11.66 15.12 -30.78
N TYR A 208 11.24 14.02 -31.44
CA TYR A 208 9.82 13.67 -31.57
C TYR A 208 9.15 13.48 -30.21
N ILE A 209 9.77 12.71 -29.31
CA ILE A 209 9.23 12.47 -27.97
C ILE A 209 9.14 13.78 -27.19
N PHE A 210 10.18 14.61 -27.24
CA PHE A 210 10.19 15.88 -26.53
C PHE A 210 9.13 16.86 -27.06
N ASP A 211 9.05 17.06 -28.39
CA ASP A 211 8.18 18.07 -28.96
C ASP A 211 6.74 17.61 -29.16
N LYS A 212 6.49 16.31 -29.42
CA LYS A 212 5.16 15.79 -29.76
C LYS A 212 4.46 15.05 -28.63
N ILE A 213 5.21 14.56 -27.63
CA ILE A 213 4.66 13.81 -26.49
C ILE A 213 4.78 14.66 -25.23
N TYR A 214 5.99 14.86 -24.71
CA TYR A 214 6.22 15.54 -23.45
C TYR A 214 5.72 17.00 -23.42
N LYS A 215 6.07 17.80 -24.42
CA LYS A 215 5.77 19.25 -24.43
C LYS A 215 4.29 19.58 -24.43
N PRO A 216 3.40 18.87 -25.16
CA PRO A 216 1.96 19.09 -25.08
C PRO A 216 1.41 18.76 -23.70
N ASP A 217 1.85 17.66 -23.08
CA ASP A 217 1.37 17.25 -21.75
C ASP A 217 1.89 18.20 -20.65
N ALA A 218 3.13 18.63 -20.74
CA ALA A 218 3.70 19.65 -19.87
C ALA A 218 2.96 21.01 -19.99
N GLN A 219 2.51 21.38 -21.20
CA GLN A 219 1.70 22.60 -21.41
C GLN A 219 0.31 22.46 -20.79
N ARG A 220 -0.36 21.31 -20.97
CA ARG A 220 -1.64 21.02 -20.33
C ARG A 220 -1.53 21.07 -18.81
N TYR A 221 -0.49 20.45 -18.24
CA TYR A 221 -0.21 20.51 -16.81
C TYR A 221 -0.11 21.94 -16.31
N ARG A 222 0.74 22.75 -16.97
CA ARG A 222 0.92 24.16 -16.62
C ARG A 222 -0.41 24.95 -16.68
N GLU A 223 -1.24 24.73 -17.69
CA GLU A 223 -2.52 25.44 -17.80
C GLU A 223 -3.49 25.06 -16.69
N GLN A 224 -3.57 23.76 -16.35
CA GLN A 224 -4.47 23.30 -15.30
C GLN A 224 -4.03 23.79 -13.91
N ILE A 225 -2.73 23.78 -13.62
CA ILE A 225 -2.21 24.26 -12.32
C ILE A 225 -2.43 25.77 -12.17
N ILE A 226 -2.16 26.56 -13.23
CA ILE A 226 -2.43 28.02 -13.22
C ILE A 226 -3.91 28.30 -12.95
N ARG A 227 -4.82 27.56 -13.56
CA ARG A 227 -6.28 27.73 -13.34
C ARG A 227 -6.67 27.33 -11.91
N ALA A 228 -6.15 26.21 -11.41
CA ALA A 228 -6.39 25.78 -10.03
C ALA A 228 -5.90 26.83 -9.02
N ASP A 229 -4.68 27.33 -9.18
CA ASP A 229 -4.10 28.37 -8.32
C ASP A 229 -4.88 29.69 -8.41
N THR A 230 -5.32 30.08 -9.60
CA THR A 230 -6.13 31.29 -9.78
C THR A 230 -7.43 31.23 -8.98
N PHE A 231 -8.16 30.09 -9.05
CA PHE A 231 -9.37 29.92 -8.26
C PHE A 231 -9.08 29.83 -6.76
N HIS A 232 -7.99 29.17 -6.38
CA HIS A 232 -7.56 29.10 -4.97
C HIS A 232 -7.24 30.48 -4.40
N LEU A 233 -6.40 31.25 -5.07
CA LEU A 233 -6.07 32.62 -4.67
C LEU A 233 -7.29 33.53 -4.64
N SER A 234 -8.21 33.37 -5.60
CA SER A 234 -9.49 34.09 -5.62
C SER A 234 -10.36 33.77 -4.40
N ALA A 235 -10.44 32.49 -4.02
CA ALA A 235 -11.18 32.05 -2.84
C ALA A 235 -10.58 32.61 -1.54
N VAL A 236 -9.25 32.59 -1.41
CA VAL A 236 -8.53 33.14 -0.25
C VAL A 236 -8.73 34.66 -0.16
N ASN A 237 -8.52 35.39 -1.24
CA ASN A 237 -8.70 36.85 -1.27
C ASN A 237 -10.16 37.26 -1.02
N TRP A 238 -11.12 36.56 -1.62
CA TRP A 238 -12.54 36.76 -1.36
C TRP A 238 -12.84 36.64 0.14
N SER A 239 -12.42 35.53 0.75
CA SER A 239 -12.63 35.29 2.18
C SER A 239 -11.98 36.38 3.06
N ASN A 240 -10.77 36.81 2.74
CA ASN A 240 -10.05 37.84 3.49
C ASN A 240 -10.75 39.20 3.43
N ILE A 241 -11.15 39.62 2.23
CA ILE A 241 -11.80 40.93 2.02
C ILE A 241 -13.20 40.93 2.63
N MET A 242 -13.98 39.85 2.47
CA MET A 242 -15.33 39.78 3.05
C MET A 242 -15.30 39.74 4.59
N MET A 243 -14.26 39.14 5.19
CA MET A 243 -14.08 39.17 6.64
C MET A 243 -13.72 40.58 7.16
N LEU A 244 -12.97 41.37 6.41
CA LEU A 244 -12.78 42.80 6.74
C LEU A 244 -14.08 43.57 6.55
N GLY A 245 -14.85 43.27 5.50
CA GLY A 245 -16.14 43.90 5.25
C GLY A 245 -17.15 43.67 6.36
N VAL A 246 -17.21 42.49 6.97
CA VAL A 246 -18.12 42.21 8.08
C VAL A 246 -17.81 43.05 9.32
N ILE A 247 -16.54 43.41 9.58
CA ILE A 247 -16.14 44.29 10.69
C ILE A 247 -16.75 45.67 10.47
N GLY A 248 -16.60 46.24 9.26
CA GLY A 248 -17.26 47.50 8.88
C GLY A 248 -18.78 47.47 9.03
N LEU A 249 -19.42 46.38 8.57
CA LEU A 249 -20.84 46.15 8.69
C LEU A 249 -21.31 46.12 10.16
N VAL A 250 -20.55 45.45 11.03
CA VAL A 250 -20.83 45.34 12.48
C VAL A 250 -20.81 46.75 13.15
N PHE A 251 -19.80 47.56 12.87
CA PHE A 251 -19.73 48.91 13.41
C PHE A 251 -20.83 49.83 12.83
N TRP A 252 -21.18 49.64 11.55
CA TRP A 252 -22.29 50.39 10.93
C TRP A 252 -23.64 50.01 11.57
N MET A 253 -23.90 48.73 11.85
CA MET A 253 -25.13 48.29 12.53
C MET A 253 -25.21 48.83 13.96
N ALA A 254 -24.12 48.84 14.69
CA ALA A 254 -24.09 49.36 16.07
C ALA A 254 -24.30 50.89 16.09
N ASN A 255 -23.44 51.63 15.40
CA ASN A 255 -23.40 53.11 15.51
C ASN A 255 -24.38 53.77 14.56
N GLY A 256 -24.65 53.20 13.36
CA GLY A 256 -25.56 53.79 12.37
C GLY A 256 -27.03 53.43 12.59
N LEU A 257 -27.31 52.15 12.97
CA LEU A 257 -28.67 51.69 13.23
C LEU A 257 -29.04 51.70 14.72
N GLY A 258 -28.07 51.89 15.62
CA GLY A 258 -28.28 51.85 17.05
C GLY A 258 -28.72 50.49 17.61
N TRP A 259 -28.31 49.37 16.97
CA TRP A 259 -28.72 48.02 17.39
C TRP A 259 -27.96 47.51 18.61
N ALA A 260 -26.80 48.08 18.90
CA ALA A 260 -25.98 47.74 20.06
C ALA A 260 -24.96 48.87 20.33
N ASP A 261 -24.32 48.80 21.51
CA ASP A 261 -23.25 49.73 21.89
C ASP A 261 -21.95 49.42 21.11
N THR A 262 -21.07 50.42 21.00
CA THR A 262 -19.76 50.27 20.35
C THR A 262 -18.92 49.16 21.00
N THR A 263 -19.06 48.92 22.30
CA THR A 263 -18.43 47.83 23.04
C THR A 263 -18.85 46.46 22.50
N VAL A 264 -20.14 46.28 22.20
CA VAL A 264 -20.67 45.06 21.60
C VAL A 264 -20.14 44.87 20.17
N ALA A 265 -20.05 45.98 19.39
CA ALA A 265 -19.47 45.94 18.04
C ALA A 265 -17.99 45.52 18.05
N ALA A 266 -17.22 46.03 19.01
CA ALA A 266 -15.82 45.61 19.20
C ALA A 266 -15.71 44.14 19.54
N THR A 267 -16.58 43.62 20.42
CA THR A 267 -16.61 42.20 20.79
C THR A 267 -16.97 41.29 19.60
N TYR A 268 -17.97 41.70 18.80
CA TYR A 268 -18.30 41.02 17.56
C TYR A 268 -17.12 40.95 16.60
N SER A 269 -16.41 42.06 16.41
CA SER A 269 -15.25 42.16 15.52
C SER A 269 -14.11 41.27 15.99
N LEU A 270 -13.80 41.26 17.29
CA LEU A 270 -12.79 40.36 17.88
C LEU A 270 -13.20 38.89 17.76
N ALA A 271 -14.45 38.53 18.04
CA ALA A 271 -14.94 37.19 17.92
C ALA A 271 -14.87 36.70 16.47
N LEU A 272 -15.24 37.52 15.50
CA LEU A 272 -15.18 37.16 14.06
C LEU A 272 -13.74 36.99 13.57
N LEU A 273 -12.81 37.86 14.02
CA LEU A 273 -11.38 37.69 13.74
C LEU A 273 -10.82 36.37 14.33
N PHE A 274 -11.20 36.08 15.58
CA PHE A 274 -10.78 34.85 16.24
C PHE A 274 -11.35 33.60 15.56
N LEU A 275 -12.60 33.63 15.13
CA LEU A 275 -13.28 32.51 14.48
C LEU A 275 -12.82 32.26 13.03
N ARG A 276 -12.21 33.24 12.38
CA ARG A 276 -11.81 33.15 10.97
C ARG A 276 -10.97 31.90 10.67
N THR A 277 -9.89 31.70 11.43
CA THR A 277 -8.96 30.57 11.21
C THR A 277 -9.61 29.23 11.50
N PRO A 278 -10.28 29.00 12.65
CA PRO A 278 -10.97 27.73 12.92
C PRO A 278 -12.07 27.42 11.90
N LEU A 279 -12.81 28.41 11.44
CA LEU A 279 -13.88 28.23 10.47
C LEU A 279 -13.34 27.79 9.10
N LEU A 280 -12.30 28.47 8.60
CA LEU A 280 -11.64 28.11 7.34
C LEU A 280 -10.97 26.73 7.42
N ALA A 281 -10.33 26.41 8.55
CA ALA A 281 -9.72 25.11 8.79
C ALA A 281 -10.76 23.98 8.82
N ALA A 282 -11.92 24.21 9.48
CA ALA A 282 -13.01 23.25 9.50
C ALA A 282 -13.57 22.99 8.10
N MET A 283 -13.74 24.02 7.27
CA MET A 283 -14.15 23.85 5.88
C MET A 283 -13.11 23.09 5.06
N GLY A 284 -11.82 23.42 5.22
CA GLY A 284 -10.72 22.76 4.54
C GLY A 284 -10.53 21.29 4.96
N ALA A 285 -11.07 20.88 6.12
CA ALA A 285 -11.03 19.50 6.59
C ALA A 285 -12.08 18.58 5.93
N LEU A 286 -13.19 19.14 5.39
CA LEU A 286 -14.27 18.33 4.81
C LEU A 286 -13.85 17.50 3.58
N PRO A 287 -13.15 18.05 2.56
CA PRO A 287 -12.76 17.25 1.39
C PRO A 287 -11.80 16.09 1.72
N PRO A 288 -10.74 16.26 2.55
CA PRO A 288 -9.92 15.14 3.01
C PRO A 288 -10.72 14.04 3.72
N LEU A 289 -11.71 14.40 4.55
CA LEU A 289 -12.58 13.41 5.22
C LEU A 289 -13.44 12.63 4.24
N LEU A 290 -13.99 13.28 3.21
CA LEU A 290 -14.73 12.60 2.14
C LEU A 290 -13.82 11.69 1.32
N SER A 291 -12.62 12.15 0.96
CA SER A 291 -11.61 11.36 0.25
C SER A 291 -11.19 10.13 1.06
N ALA A 292 -11.04 10.27 2.38
CA ALA A 292 -10.72 9.15 3.25
C ALA A 292 -11.83 8.09 3.31
N GLN A 293 -13.10 8.51 3.29
CA GLN A 293 -14.22 7.57 3.25
C GLN A 293 -14.22 6.77 1.93
N VAL A 294 -13.95 7.43 0.79
CA VAL A 294 -13.82 6.76 -0.51
C VAL A 294 -12.64 5.78 -0.50
N ALA A 295 -11.47 6.21 -0.01
CA ALA A 295 -10.28 5.38 0.11
C ALA A 295 -10.54 4.15 0.99
N PHE A 296 -11.19 4.33 2.13
CA PHE A 296 -11.54 3.24 3.03
C PHE A 296 -12.51 2.22 2.40
N ASN A 297 -13.51 2.70 1.65
CA ASN A 297 -14.43 1.83 0.93
C ASN A 297 -13.72 1.04 -0.16
N LYS A 298 -12.76 1.65 -0.87
CA LYS A 298 -11.94 0.98 -1.88
C LYS A 298 -11.07 -0.13 -1.27
N LEU A 299 -10.44 0.12 -0.11
CA LEU A 299 -9.67 -0.91 0.59
C LEU A 299 -10.54 -2.11 1.01
N LYS A 300 -11.81 -1.88 1.36
CA LYS A 300 -12.76 -2.96 1.64
C LYS A 300 -13.10 -3.81 0.40
N GLN A 301 -13.17 -3.19 -0.78
CA GLN A 301 -13.50 -3.88 -2.03
C GLN A 301 -12.44 -4.90 -2.47
N PHE A 302 -11.24 -4.86 -1.92
CA PHE A 302 -10.20 -5.85 -2.21
C PHE A 302 -10.53 -7.26 -1.71
N GLN A 303 -11.55 -7.39 -0.83
CA GLN A 303 -12.03 -8.68 -0.31
C GLN A 303 -10.90 -9.57 0.25
N LEU A 304 -9.86 -8.95 0.81
CA LEU A 304 -8.77 -9.68 1.45
C LEU A 304 -9.30 -10.52 2.61
N VAL A 305 -8.64 -11.63 2.92
CA VAL A 305 -9.00 -12.48 4.07
C VAL A 305 -9.10 -11.66 5.36
N PRO A 306 -9.93 -12.09 6.34
CA PRO A 306 -10.02 -11.44 7.64
C PRO A 306 -8.65 -11.33 8.30
N TYR A 307 -8.46 -10.29 9.11
CA TYR A 307 -7.22 -10.09 9.83
C TYR A 307 -7.05 -11.10 10.97
N GLU A 308 -5.95 -11.86 10.91
CA GLU A 308 -5.47 -12.74 11.96
C GLU A 308 -4.11 -12.24 12.47
N PRO A 309 -3.97 -11.89 13.77
CA PRO A 309 -2.72 -11.31 14.27
C PRO A 309 -1.56 -12.31 14.30
N ALA A 310 -1.84 -13.59 14.47
CA ALA A 310 -0.83 -14.64 14.51
C ALA A 310 -0.42 -15.08 13.11
N PHE A 311 0.85 -15.46 12.94
CA PHE A 311 1.29 -16.24 11.80
C PHE A 311 1.15 -17.72 12.17
N GLU A 312 0.20 -18.39 11.54
CA GLU A 312 0.04 -19.82 11.72
C GLU A 312 1.31 -20.55 11.27
N ARG A 313 1.80 -21.44 12.13
CA ARG A 313 2.92 -22.33 11.83
C ARG A 313 2.43 -23.76 12.04
N PRO A 314 1.62 -24.29 11.12
CA PRO A 314 1.11 -25.64 11.25
C PRO A 314 2.28 -26.63 11.22
N ALA A 315 2.16 -27.69 11.99
CA ALA A 315 3.15 -28.76 12.01
C ALA A 315 3.19 -29.45 10.65
N ARG A 316 4.40 -29.58 10.10
CA ARG A 316 4.65 -30.31 8.87
C ARG A 316 4.74 -31.79 9.16
N ASN A 317 4.22 -32.65 8.27
CA ASN A 317 4.47 -34.08 8.32
C ASN A 317 5.87 -34.40 7.76
N ASP A 318 6.87 -34.53 8.60
CA ASP A 318 8.25 -34.80 8.19
C ASP A 318 8.47 -36.20 7.60
N HIS A 319 7.48 -37.09 7.64
CA HIS A 319 7.56 -38.49 7.24
C HIS A 319 6.68 -38.81 6.01
N TRP A 320 6.24 -37.81 5.26
CA TRP A 320 5.47 -38.05 4.04
C TRP A 320 6.27 -38.92 3.07
N GLN A 321 5.56 -39.80 2.33
CA GLN A 321 6.16 -40.69 1.33
C GLN A 321 5.71 -40.37 -0.09
N GLN A 322 4.46 -39.96 -0.23
CA GLN A 322 3.82 -39.78 -1.52
C GLN A 322 2.94 -38.51 -1.51
N LEU A 323 3.06 -37.74 -2.57
CA LEU A 323 2.19 -36.61 -2.88
C LEU A 323 1.47 -36.92 -4.19
N GLU A 324 0.15 -36.72 -4.23
CA GLU A 324 -0.67 -37.05 -5.38
C GLU A 324 -1.58 -35.87 -5.75
N LEU A 325 -1.59 -35.53 -7.02
CA LEU A 325 -2.63 -34.70 -7.66
C LEU A 325 -3.59 -35.66 -8.39
N ARG A 326 -4.88 -35.59 -8.07
CA ARG A 326 -5.89 -36.46 -8.66
C ARG A 326 -6.96 -35.61 -9.33
N ASP A 327 -7.06 -35.74 -10.66
CA ASP A 327 -8.01 -35.03 -11.53
C ASP A 327 -8.03 -33.51 -11.29
N VAL A 328 -6.87 -32.94 -10.96
CA VAL A 328 -6.74 -31.51 -10.64
C VAL A 328 -6.89 -30.67 -11.90
N THR A 329 -7.83 -29.73 -11.85
CA THR A 329 -8.04 -28.75 -12.93
C THR A 329 -7.89 -27.33 -12.42
N PHE A 330 -7.52 -26.43 -13.30
CA PHE A 330 -7.47 -25.00 -13.04
C PHE A 330 -7.80 -24.23 -14.31
N THR A 331 -8.58 -23.15 -14.16
CA THR A 331 -8.91 -22.24 -15.27
C THR A 331 -8.66 -20.81 -14.82
N TYR A 332 -7.96 -20.02 -15.62
CA TYR A 332 -7.79 -18.60 -15.36
C TYR A 332 -9.13 -17.87 -15.41
N HIS A 333 -9.29 -16.82 -14.62
CA HIS A 333 -10.56 -16.11 -14.46
C HIS A 333 -11.12 -15.51 -15.76
N ASP A 334 -10.24 -15.15 -16.68
CA ASP A 334 -10.60 -14.64 -18.01
C ASP A 334 -10.97 -15.76 -19.01
N GLY A 335 -10.90 -17.01 -18.58
CA GLY A 335 -11.16 -18.17 -19.42
C GLY A 335 -10.12 -18.40 -20.53
N SER A 336 -9.02 -17.64 -20.53
CA SER A 336 -8.00 -17.65 -21.59
C SER A 336 -7.28 -18.98 -21.71
N PHE A 337 -7.10 -19.70 -20.59
CA PHE A 337 -6.36 -20.95 -20.56
C PHE A 337 -6.80 -21.83 -19.39
N SER A 338 -6.77 -23.15 -19.61
CA SER A 338 -7.08 -24.15 -18.60
C SER A 338 -5.98 -25.21 -18.54
N VAL A 339 -5.76 -25.74 -17.35
CA VAL A 339 -4.84 -26.85 -17.08
C VAL A 339 -5.61 -28.00 -16.46
N GLY A 340 -5.33 -29.20 -16.90
CA GLY A 340 -5.92 -30.44 -16.38
C GLY A 340 -6.96 -31.11 -17.30
N PRO A 341 -7.44 -32.31 -16.86
CA PRO A 341 -7.21 -32.92 -15.55
C PRO A 341 -5.77 -33.43 -15.35
N ILE A 342 -5.14 -33.04 -14.26
CA ILE A 342 -3.78 -33.44 -13.90
C ILE A 342 -3.84 -34.64 -12.95
N ASN A 343 -3.17 -35.73 -13.34
CA ASN A 343 -2.92 -36.89 -12.50
C ASN A 343 -1.40 -37.06 -12.36
N LEU A 344 -0.87 -36.83 -11.17
CA LEU A 344 0.57 -36.88 -10.90
C LEU A 344 0.84 -37.39 -9.49
N THR A 345 1.67 -38.42 -9.40
CA THR A 345 2.18 -38.95 -8.14
C THR A 345 3.67 -38.62 -8.04
N ILE A 346 4.10 -38.03 -6.92
CA ILE A 346 5.51 -37.73 -6.63
C ILE A 346 5.92 -38.50 -5.38
N HIS A 347 7.01 -39.24 -5.46
CA HIS A 347 7.59 -39.95 -4.32
C HIS A 347 8.73 -39.15 -3.69
N ARG A 348 8.90 -39.33 -2.39
CA ARG A 348 9.97 -38.64 -1.66
C ARG A 348 11.34 -39.03 -2.22
N GLY A 349 12.20 -38.02 -2.43
CA GLY A 349 13.56 -38.22 -2.96
C GLY A 349 13.64 -38.39 -4.48
N GLU A 350 12.53 -38.26 -5.22
CA GLU A 350 12.55 -38.26 -6.68
C GLU A 350 13.11 -36.96 -7.27
N LEU A 351 13.75 -37.10 -8.42
CA LEU A 351 14.14 -35.98 -9.30
C LEU A 351 13.27 -36.04 -10.56
N LEU A 352 12.33 -35.09 -10.67
CA LEU A 352 11.41 -34.97 -11.79
C LEU A 352 11.76 -33.74 -12.65
N PHE A 353 11.75 -33.95 -13.98
CA PHE A 353 11.79 -32.83 -14.91
C PHE A 353 10.45 -32.66 -15.60
N LEU A 354 10.04 -31.39 -15.70
CA LEU A 354 8.87 -30.97 -16.48
C LEU A 354 9.33 -30.16 -17.69
N ILE A 355 8.93 -30.62 -18.86
CA ILE A 355 9.23 -29.97 -20.14
C ILE A 355 7.94 -29.54 -20.85
N GLY A 356 8.05 -28.82 -21.93
CA GLY A 356 6.91 -28.38 -22.76
C GLY A 356 7.14 -26.99 -23.37
N GLY A 357 6.38 -26.68 -24.39
CA GLY A 357 6.46 -25.38 -25.07
C GLY A 357 6.08 -24.19 -24.19
N ASN A 358 6.39 -22.97 -24.65
CA ASN A 358 5.92 -21.76 -23.98
C ASN A 358 4.38 -21.72 -24.01
N GLY A 359 3.76 -21.35 -22.88
CA GLY A 359 2.31 -21.32 -22.75
C GLY A 359 1.63 -22.70 -22.59
N SER A 360 2.39 -23.78 -22.45
CA SER A 360 1.80 -25.13 -22.26
C SER A 360 1.18 -25.39 -20.89
N GLY A 361 1.40 -24.52 -19.89
CA GLY A 361 0.85 -24.64 -18.54
C GLY A 361 1.85 -25.06 -17.45
N LYS A 362 3.17 -25.12 -17.73
CA LYS A 362 4.21 -25.55 -16.78
C LYS A 362 4.21 -24.73 -15.48
N SER A 363 4.24 -23.42 -15.59
CA SER A 363 4.25 -22.54 -14.40
C SER A 363 2.93 -22.60 -13.64
N THR A 364 1.79 -22.81 -14.35
CA THR A 364 0.49 -23.03 -13.70
C THR A 364 0.48 -24.34 -12.91
N LEU A 365 1.04 -25.41 -13.47
CA LEU A 365 1.20 -26.66 -12.74
C LEU A 365 2.11 -26.51 -11.52
N ALA A 366 3.20 -25.73 -11.62
CA ALA A 366 4.07 -25.43 -10.49
C ALA A 366 3.33 -24.70 -9.36
N MET A 367 2.46 -23.75 -9.70
CA MET A 367 1.62 -23.03 -8.73
C MET A 367 0.57 -23.93 -8.07
N LEU A 368 -0.03 -24.85 -8.84
CA LEU A 368 -0.96 -25.86 -8.31
C LEU A 368 -0.24 -26.87 -7.40
N LEU A 369 0.91 -27.37 -7.86
CA LEU A 369 1.72 -28.32 -7.10
C LEU A 369 2.20 -27.75 -5.77
N THR A 370 2.56 -26.49 -5.72
CA THR A 370 2.97 -25.82 -4.47
C THR A 370 1.79 -25.39 -3.59
N GLY A 371 0.55 -25.52 -4.07
CA GLY A 371 -0.65 -25.07 -3.38
C GLY A 371 -0.78 -23.56 -3.30
N LEU A 372 -0.11 -22.82 -4.18
CA LEU A 372 -0.25 -21.36 -4.31
C LEU A 372 -1.51 -20.98 -5.10
N TYR A 373 -1.91 -21.85 -6.05
CA TYR A 373 -3.21 -21.79 -6.70
C TYR A 373 -4.13 -22.86 -6.13
N GLU A 374 -5.39 -22.52 -5.95
CA GLU A 374 -6.43 -23.45 -5.54
C GLU A 374 -7.00 -24.16 -6.78
N PRO A 375 -7.09 -25.50 -6.78
CA PRO A 375 -7.70 -26.23 -7.88
C PRO A 375 -9.18 -25.84 -8.05
N ALA A 376 -9.63 -25.76 -9.30
CA ALA A 376 -11.06 -25.59 -9.62
C ALA A 376 -11.83 -26.90 -9.38
N SER A 377 -11.18 -28.05 -9.60
CA SER A 377 -11.69 -29.40 -9.28
C SER A 377 -10.54 -30.35 -9.03
N GLY A 378 -10.84 -31.55 -8.54
CA GLY A 378 -9.85 -32.55 -8.17
C GLY A 378 -9.34 -32.37 -6.74
N GLU A 379 -8.38 -33.19 -6.35
CA GLU A 379 -7.88 -33.29 -4.99
C GLU A 379 -6.35 -33.34 -4.97
N ILE A 380 -5.76 -32.76 -3.92
CA ILE A 380 -4.34 -32.93 -3.56
C ILE A 380 -4.29 -33.85 -2.35
N LEU A 381 -3.49 -34.91 -2.42
CA LEU A 381 -3.37 -35.89 -1.34
C LEU A 381 -1.91 -35.99 -0.86
N ILE A 382 -1.74 -36.24 0.43
CA ILE A 382 -0.46 -36.68 1.03
C ILE A 382 -0.70 -38.05 1.66
N ASP A 383 0.10 -39.04 1.27
CA ASP A 383 0.00 -40.43 1.75
C ASP A 383 -1.44 -40.97 1.66
N GLY A 384 -2.10 -40.69 0.54
CA GLY A 384 -3.47 -41.12 0.26
C GLY A 384 -4.57 -40.35 1.01
N LYS A 385 -4.24 -39.33 1.81
CA LYS A 385 -5.21 -38.49 2.53
C LYS A 385 -5.46 -37.19 1.77
N PRO A 386 -6.70 -36.88 1.36
CA PRO A 386 -7.01 -35.64 0.72
C PRO A 386 -6.82 -34.46 1.68
N LEU A 387 -6.26 -33.36 1.17
CA LEU A 387 -6.03 -32.14 1.93
C LEU A 387 -7.28 -31.27 1.94
N SER A 388 -7.67 -30.78 3.12
CA SER A 388 -8.67 -29.75 3.27
C SER A 388 -8.06 -28.34 3.09
N ALA A 389 -8.90 -27.31 2.95
CA ALA A 389 -8.45 -25.94 2.90
C ALA A 389 -7.59 -25.52 4.13
N GLY A 390 -7.88 -26.09 5.31
CA GLY A 390 -7.12 -25.87 6.54
C GLY A 390 -5.72 -26.50 6.52
N ASP A 391 -5.53 -27.58 5.74
CA ASP A 391 -4.26 -28.29 5.65
C ASP A 391 -3.28 -27.63 4.67
N MET A 392 -3.75 -26.73 3.80
CA MET A 392 -2.93 -26.14 2.74
C MET A 392 -1.76 -25.30 3.28
N ALA A 393 -1.90 -24.71 4.46
CA ALA A 393 -0.80 -23.99 5.11
C ALA A 393 0.32 -24.94 5.54
N ALA A 394 -0.01 -26.12 6.09
CA ALA A 394 0.95 -27.19 6.41
C ALA A 394 1.57 -27.79 5.16
N TYR A 395 0.76 -28.02 4.13
CA TYR A 395 1.21 -28.54 2.84
C TYR A 395 2.28 -27.66 2.20
N ARG A 396 2.04 -26.35 2.12
CA ARG A 396 3.03 -25.39 1.58
C ARG A 396 4.37 -25.40 2.34
N GLN A 397 4.39 -25.84 3.61
CA GLN A 397 5.64 -25.97 4.38
C GLN A 397 6.59 -27.04 3.84
N HIS A 398 6.15 -27.95 2.99
CA HIS A 398 7.02 -28.94 2.35
C HIS A 398 7.86 -28.35 1.22
N PHE A 399 7.49 -27.20 0.67
CA PHE A 399 8.10 -26.63 -0.52
C PHE A 399 9.02 -25.45 -0.21
N SER A 400 10.15 -25.40 -0.91
CA SER A 400 10.83 -24.16 -1.27
C SER A 400 10.90 -24.08 -2.81
N ALA A 401 10.78 -22.86 -3.35
CA ALA A 401 10.69 -22.66 -4.78
C ALA A 401 11.60 -21.54 -5.25
N VAL A 402 12.20 -21.72 -6.43
CA VAL A 402 12.85 -20.66 -7.18
C VAL A 402 12.09 -20.50 -8.49
N PHE A 403 11.23 -19.48 -8.53
CA PHE A 403 10.44 -19.14 -9.71
C PHE A 403 11.27 -18.36 -10.74
N THR A 404 10.77 -18.24 -11.95
CA THR A 404 11.43 -17.47 -13.03
C THR A 404 11.64 -16.02 -12.64
N ASP A 405 10.63 -15.39 -12.01
CA ASP A 405 10.69 -14.02 -11.47
C ASP A 405 11.24 -14.03 -10.04
N VAL A 406 12.56 -14.15 -9.93
CA VAL A 406 13.24 -14.28 -8.64
C VAL A 406 13.18 -12.97 -7.85
N TRP A 407 12.56 -13.03 -6.67
CA TRP A 407 12.69 -12.00 -5.63
C TRP A 407 13.68 -12.46 -4.57
N LEU A 408 14.69 -11.65 -4.26
CA LEU A 408 15.69 -11.97 -3.23
C LEU A 408 15.38 -11.25 -1.92
N PHE A 409 15.25 -12.01 -0.87
CA PHE A 409 15.26 -11.50 0.49
C PHE A 409 16.71 -11.35 0.99
N ASP A 410 16.96 -10.35 1.82
CA ASP A 410 18.30 -10.03 2.32
C ASP A 410 18.71 -10.90 3.53
N LYS A 411 17.76 -11.62 4.15
CA LYS A 411 18.02 -12.47 5.32
C LYS A 411 17.98 -13.95 4.97
N LEU A 412 19.04 -14.67 5.28
CA LEU A 412 19.09 -16.14 5.22
C LEU A 412 18.39 -16.72 6.44
N LEU A 413 17.29 -17.43 6.21
CA LEU A 413 16.53 -18.10 7.27
C LEU A 413 16.64 -19.62 7.10
N GLY A 414 16.84 -20.29 8.21
CA GLY A 414 16.81 -21.75 8.32
C GLY A 414 15.42 -22.27 8.70
N PRO A 415 15.30 -23.57 9.01
CA PRO A 415 14.06 -24.21 9.39
C PRO A 415 13.37 -23.50 10.56
N GLY A 416 12.06 -23.26 10.43
CA GLY A 416 11.27 -22.58 11.44
C GLY A 416 11.57 -21.08 11.60
N GLY A 417 12.26 -20.45 10.64
CA GLY A 417 12.61 -19.03 10.67
C GLY A 417 13.78 -18.70 11.60
N ARG A 418 14.55 -19.70 12.03
CA ARG A 418 15.79 -19.52 12.78
C ARG A 418 16.92 -19.07 11.86
N GLU A 419 18.10 -18.86 12.39
CA GLU A 419 19.28 -18.63 11.57
C GLU A 419 19.59 -19.87 10.74
N ALA A 420 20.02 -19.65 9.49
CA ALA A 420 20.45 -20.74 8.62
C ALA A 420 21.71 -21.40 9.17
N ASP A 421 21.88 -22.71 8.95
CA ASP A 421 23.08 -23.44 9.34
C ASP A 421 24.32 -22.85 8.62
N PRO A 422 25.29 -22.30 9.36
CA PRO A 422 26.47 -21.68 8.76
C PRO A 422 27.29 -22.66 7.90
N ALA A 423 27.37 -23.93 8.29
CA ALA A 423 28.14 -24.94 7.56
C ALA A 423 27.48 -25.27 6.20
N LEU A 424 26.16 -25.38 6.19
CA LEU A 424 25.39 -25.55 4.95
C LEU A 424 25.57 -24.32 4.04
N VAL A 425 25.42 -23.12 4.60
CA VAL A 425 25.56 -21.86 3.85
C VAL A 425 26.94 -21.75 3.23
N GLU A 426 28.02 -21.97 3.98
CA GLU A 426 29.39 -21.92 3.49
C GLU A 426 29.62 -22.93 2.37
N THR A 427 29.20 -24.19 2.57
CA THR A 427 29.32 -25.26 1.58
C THR A 427 28.63 -24.87 0.26
N TRP A 428 27.39 -24.36 0.32
CA TRP A 428 26.65 -23.99 -0.88
C TRP A 428 27.13 -22.70 -1.52
N LEU A 429 27.66 -21.74 -0.76
CA LEU A 429 28.34 -20.57 -1.33
C LEU A 429 29.51 -20.96 -2.21
N HIS A 430 30.32 -21.93 -1.78
CA HIS A 430 31.43 -22.47 -2.57
C HIS A 430 30.92 -23.18 -3.84
N ARG A 431 29.95 -24.07 -3.71
CA ARG A 431 29.37 -24.83 -4.84
C ARG A 431 28.68 -23.93 -5.86
N LEU A 432 28.00 -22.88 -5.41
CA LEU A 432 27.33 -21.89 -6.26
C LEU A 432 28.29 -20.82 -6.81
N LYS A 433 29.58 -20.89 -6.46
CA LYS A 433 30.63 -19.92 -6.86
C LYS A 433 30.29 -18.49 -6.48
N MET A 434 29.72 -18.31 -5.29
CA MET A 434 29.23 -17.03 -4.77
C MET A 434 30.08 -16.43 -3.64
N VAL A 435 31.11 -17.13 -3.13
CA VAL A 435 31.96 -16.72 -1.99
C VAL A 435 32.51 -15.30 -2.16
N ASN A 436 33.05 -14.98 -3.37
CA ASN A 436 33.64 -13.66 -3.66
C ASN A 436 32.63 -12.65 -4.23
N LYS A 437 31.37 -13.02 -4.32
CA LYS A 437 30.29 -12.20 -4.92
C LYS A 437 29.25 -11.75 -3.92
N LEU A 438 29.13 -12.48 -2.80
CA LEU A 438 28.13 -12.25 -1.78
C LEU A 438 28.83 -11.87 -0.47
N THR A 439 28.41 -10.76 0.11
CA THR A 439 28.86 -10.34 1.45
C THR A 439 27.76 -10.70 2.44
N LEU A 440 28.09 -11.59 3.39
CA LEU A 440 27.19 -12.00 4.46
C LEU A 440 27.65 -11.45 5.80
N GLU A 441 26.74 -10.83 6.54
CA GLU A 441 26.99 -10.37 7.89
C GLU A 441 25.79 -10.73 8.77
N ASN A 442 26.01 -11.52 9.81
CA ASN A 442 24.95 -12.00 10.70
C ASN A 442 23.76 -12.65 9.96
N GLY A 443 24.05 -13.45 8.93
CA GLY A 443 23.04 -14.10 8.10
C GLY A 443 22.26 -13.13 7.19
N LYS A 444 22.73 -11.87 7.04
CA LYS A 444 22.15 -10.87 6.12
C LYS A 444 23.06 -10.66 4.91
N ILE A 445 22.43 -10.60 3.74
CA ILE A 445 23.08 -10.33 2.47
C ILE A 445 23.19 -8.82 2.29
N LEU A 446 24.40 -8.27 2.25
CA LEU A 446 24.62 -6.83 2.13
C LEU A 446 24.61 -6.33 0.68
N ASN A 447 24.88 -7.21 -0.29
CA ASN A 447 24.96 -6.83 -1.70
C ASN A 447 24.00 -7.64 -2.56
N LEU A 448 22.87 -7.03 -2.97
CA LEU A 448 21.87 -7.61 -3.86
C LEU A 448 22.01 -7.14 -5.33
N LYS A 449 23.03 -6.34 -5.66
CA LYS A 449 23.31 -5.93 -7.04
C LYS A 449 23.99 -7.05 -7.80
N LEU A 450 23.22 -8.05 -8.18
CA LEU A 450 23.67 -9.29 -8.81
C LEU A 450 23.14 -9.40 -10.23
N SER A 451 23.87 -10.12 -11.11
CA SER A 451 23.33 -10.51 -12.42
C SER A 451 22.15 -11.48 -12.27
N LYS A 452 21.33 -11.67 -13.31
CA LYS A 452 20.19 -12.60 -13.28
C LYS A 452 20.62 -14.01 -12.84
N GLY A 453 21.67 -14.56 -13.44
CA GLY A 453 22.18 -15.87 -13.05
C GLY A 453 22.67 -15.93 -11.58
N GLN A 454 23.36 -14.89 -11.11
CA GLN A 454 23.78 -14.80 -9.71
C GLN A 454 22.58 -14.70 -8.76
N LYS A 455 21.55 -13.95 -9.13
CA LYS A 455 20.28 -13.89 -8.35
C LYS A 455 19.67 -15.27 -8.19
N LYS A 456 19.58 -16.06 -9.26
CA LYS A 456 19.06 -17.45 -9.20
C LYS A 456 19.92 -18.37 -8.34
N ARG A 457 21.26 -18.18 -8.34
CA ARG A 457 22.17 -18.92 -7.43
C ARG A 457 21.89 -18.59 -5.96
N VAL A 458 21.73 -17.31 -5.64
CA VAL A 458 21.40 -16.89 -4.27
C VAL A 458 19.99 -17.36 -3.86
N ALA A 459 19.03 -17.32 -4.76
CA ALA A 459 17.68 -17.84 -4.49
C ALA A 459 17.69 -19.35 -4.19
N LEU A 460 18.54 -20.13 -4.88
CA LEU A 460 18.73 -21.54 -4.58
C LEU A 460 19.37 -21.73 -3.20
N LEU A 461 20.35 -20.89 -2.83
CA LEU A 461 20.93 -20.91 -1.48
C LEU A 461 19.86 -20.64 -0.41
N LEU A 462 18.99 -19.64 -0.61
CA LEU A 462 17.87 -19.32 0.29
C LEU A 462 16.92 -20.52 0.40
N ALA A 463 16.53 -21.12 -0.71
CA ALA A 463 15.63 -22.27 -0.76
C ALA A 463 16.20 -23.50 -0.02
N LEU A 464 17.49 -23.75 -0.16
CA LEU A 464 18.18 -24.85 0.52
C LEU A 464 18.33 -24.59 2.03
N ALA A 465 18.63 -23.34 2.41
CA ALA A 465 18.78 -22.94 3.81
C ALA A 465 17.48 -23.14 4.61
N GLU A 466 16.32 -22.95 3.99
CA GLU A 466 15.00 -23.17 4.61
C GLU A 466 14.77 -24.63 5.04
N GLY A 467 15.52 -25.59 4.49
CA GLY A 467 15.49 -26.99 4.88
C GLY A 467 14.20 -27.73 4.52
N ARG A 468 13.46 -27.27 3.48
CA ARG A 468 12.22 -27.93 3.00
C ARG A 468 12.54 -29.25 2.31
N ASP A 469 11.53 -30.12 2.21
CA ASP A 469 11.69 -31.46 1.62
C ASP A 469 11.64 -31.45 0.09
N ILE A 470 10.84 -30.56 -0.48
CA ILE A 470 10.61 -30.45 -1.92
C ILE A 470 11.17 -29.11 -2.42
N ILE A 471 12.00 -29.16 -3.44
CA ILE A 471 12.58 -27.99 -4.09
C ILE A 471 12.01 -27.89 -5.49
N LEU A 472 11.28 -26.81 -5.77
CA LEU A 472 10.78 -26.49 -7.09
C LEU A 472 11.69 -25.48 -7.77
N LEU A 473 12.13 -25.77 -8.99
CA LEU A 473 13.04 -24.95 -9.77
C LEU A 473 12.39 -24.62 -11.13
N ASP A 474 11.95 -23.38 -11.31
CA ASP A 474 11.32 -22.93 -12.54
C ASP A 474 12.34 -22.23 -13.44
N GLU A 475 12.76 -22.94 -14.52
CA GLU A 475 13.75 -22.49 -15.51
C GLU A 475 15.03 -21.92 -14.87
N TRP A 476 15.48 -22.55 -13.80
CA TRP A 476 16.60 -22.02 -13.02
C TRP A 476 17.90 -21.93 -13.83
N ALA A 477 18.18 -22.92 -14.68
CA ALA A 477 19.42 -23.02 -15.44
C ALA A 477 19.49 -22.09 -16.65
N ALA A 478 18.37 -21.53 -17.10
CA ALA A 478 18.29 -20.73 -18.33
C ALA A 478 19.23 -19.51 -18.34
N ASP A 479 19.42 -18.86 -17.17
CA ASP A 479 20.27 -17.70 -17.02
C ASP A 479 21.73 -18.01 -16.59
N GLN A 480 22.12 -19.29 -16.60
CA GLN A 480 23.46 -19.72 -16.22
C GLN A 480 24.38 -19.85 -17.44
N ASP A 481 25.68 -19.62 -17.23
CA ASP A 481 26.67 -19.91 -18.24
C ASP A 481 26.75 -21.42 -18.54
N PRO A 482 27.18 -21.83 -19.76
CA PRO A 482 27.15 -23.23 -20.18
C PRO A 482 27.95 -24.16 -19.26
N HIS A 483 29.07 -23.69 -18.69
CA HIS A 483 29.88 -24.51 -17.78
C HIS A 483 29.16 -24.76 -16.46
N PHE A 484 28.60 -23.68 -15.87
CA PHE A 484 27.89 -23.81 -14.61
C PHE A 484 26.53 -24.53 -14.76
N ARG A 485 25.87 -24.39 -15.94
CA ARG A 485 24.67 -25.13 -16.29
C ARG A 485 24.93 -26.65 -16.29
N ARG A 486 26.05 -27.09 -16.88
CA ARG A 486 26.48 -28.49 -16.83
C ARG A 486 26.72 -28.96 -15.39
N GLU A 487 27.44 -28.19 -14.60
CA GLU A 487 27.70 -28.49 -13.20
C GLU A 487 26.41 -28.61 -12.38
N PHE A 488 25.43 -27.76 -12.66
CA PHE A 488 24.13 -27.81 -12.01
C PHE A 488 23.41 -29.15 -12.25
N TYR A 489 23.30 -29.56 -13.50
CA TYR A 489 22.58 -30.80 -13.84
C TYR A 489 23.35 -32.06 -13.43
N GLN A 490 24.68 -32.07 -13.56
CA GLN A 490 25.49 -33.26 -13.33
C GLN A 490 25.95 -33.42 -11.89
N VAL A 491 26.04 -32.34 -11.13
CA VAL A 491 26.59 -32.37 -9.76
C VAL A 491 25.57 -31.85 -8.75
N LEU A 492 25.00 -30.65 -8.94
CA LEU A 492 24.19 -30.03 -7.89
C LEU A 492 22.83 -30.70 -7.72
N LEU A 493 22.14 -31.07 -8.81
CA LEU A 493 20.87 -31.79 -8.71
C LEU A 493 21.01 -33.18 -8.07
N PRO A 494 21.95 -34.05 -8.49
CA PRO A 494 22.20 -35.31 -7.80
C PRO A 494 22.54 -35.13 -6.30
N LEU A 495 23.34 -34.14 -5.98
CA LEU A 495 23.67 -33.83 -4.59
C LEU A 495 22.44 -33.46 -3.75
N MET A 496 21.51 -32.64 -4.31
CA MET A 496 20.27 -32.33 -3.60
C MET A 496 19.44 -33.60 -3.34
N LYS A 497 19.41 -34.52 -4.31
CA LYS A 497 18.78 -35.83 -4.15
C LYS A 497 19.47 -36.66 -3.05
N GLU A 498 20.80 -36.71 -3.00
CA GLU A 498 21.57 -37.39 -1.95
C GLU A 498 21.30 -36.79 -0.56
N MET A 499 21.01 -35.46 -0.50
CA MET A 499 20.56 -34.81 0.74
C MET A 499 19.11 -35.17 1.11
N GLY A 500 18.47 -36.10 0.41
CA GLY A 500 17.09 -36.52 0.65
C GLY A 500 16.02 -35.53 0.17
N LYS A 501 16.39 -34.59 -0.73
CA LYS A 501 15.42 -33.64 -1.31
C LYS A 501 14.69 -34.27 -2.49
N THR A 502 13.39 -34.01 -2.58
CA THR A 502 12.62 -34.21 -3.80
C THR A 502 12.77 -32.97 -4.66
N VAL A 503 13.16 -33.12 -5.91
CA VAL A 503 13.37 -31.98 -6.80
C VAL A 503 12.41 -32.04 -7.98
N PHE A 504 11.65 -30.97 -8.18
CA PHE A 504 10.80 -30.77 -9.33
C PHE A 504 11.35 -29.60 -10.15
N ALA A 505 11.95 -29.89 -11.31
CA ALA A 505 12.64 -28.90 -12.12
C ALA A 505 11.93 -28.73 -13.47
N ILE A 506 11.51 -27.50 -13.78
CA ILE A 506 11.05 -27.11 -15.10
C ILE A 506 12.28 -26.71 -15.91
N SER A 507 12.49 -27.36 -17.07
CA SER A 507 13.66 -27.15 -17.90
C SER A 507 13.36 -27.28 -19.39
N HIS A 508 14.13 -26.55 -20.19
CA HIS A 508 14.20 -26.69 -21.65
C HIS A 508 15.55 -27.28 -22.11
N ASP A 509 16.42 -27.68 -21.15
CA ASP A 509 17.78 -28.17 -21.44
C ASP A 509 17.78 -29.70 -21.67
N ASP A 510 17.34 -30.11 -22.84
CA ASP A 510 17.13 -31.49 -23.30
C ASP A 510 18.35 -32.40 -23.16
N HIS A 511 19.57 -31.87 -23.29
CA HIS A 511 20.80 -32.65 -23.07
C HIS A 511 20.92 -33.29 -21.69
N TYR A 512 20.15 -32.80 -20.69
CA TYR A 512 20.25 -33.24 -19.31
C TYR A 512 19.05 -34.06 -18.82
N PHE A 513 18.06 -34.34 -19.69
CA PHE A 513 16.86 -35.10 -19.30
C PHE A 513 17.15 -36.52 -18.83
N ILE A 514 18.30 -37.06 -19.21
CA ILE A 514 18.77 -38.36 -18.75
C ILE A 514 18.99 -38.43 -17.23
N HIS A 515 19.29 -37.32 -16.60
CA HIS A 515 19.58 -37.26 -15.15
C HIS A 515 18.30 -37.31 -14.29
N ALA A 516 17.11 -37.09 -14.86
CA ALA A 516 15.86 -37.18 -14.11
C ALA A 516 15.47 -38.65 -13.85
N ASP A 517 14.81 -38.92 -12.74
CA ASP A 517 14.16 -40.23 -12.52
C ASP A 517 12.96 -40.37 -13.45
N ARG A 518 12.16 -39.28 -13.57
CA ARG A 518 10.98 -39.23 -14.46
C ARG A 518 11.00 -37.93 -15.26
N LEU A 519 10.54 -38.04 -16.49
CA LEU A 519 10.39 -36.91 -17.42
C LEU A 519 8.91 -36.71 -17.75
N LEU A 520 8.42 -35.53 -17.44
CA LEU A 520 7.04 -35.11 -17.64
C LEU A 520 6.97 -34.06 -18.73
N GLU A 521 5.92 -34.04 -19.51
CA GLU A 521 5.68 -33.05 -20.56
C GLU A 521 4.30 -32.42 -20.45
N MET A 522 4.27 -31.08 -20.46
CA MET A 522 3.03 -30.32 -20.60
C MET A 522 2.74 -29.99 -22.06
N ARG A 523 1.56 -30.42 -22.55
CA ARG A 523 1.06 -30.10 -23.87
C ARG A 523 -0.32 -29.48 -23.75
N GLN A 524 -0.48 -28.21 -24.10
CA GLN A 524 -1.76 -27.50 -24.11
C GLN A 524 -2.62 -27.68 -22.83
N GLY A 525 -1.99 -27.65 -21.66
CA GLY A 525 -2.66 -27.81 -20.38
C GLY A 525 -2.79 -29.26 -19.86
N GLU A 526 -2.42 -30.24 -20.63
CA GLU A 526 -2.43 -31.64 -20.23
C GLU A 526 -1.02 -32.14 -19.87
N LEU A 527 -0.94 -33.07 -18.91
CA LEU A 527 0.31 -33.64 -18.42
C LEU A 527 0.50 -35.09 -18.96
N TYR A 528 1.67 -35.33 -19.52
CA TYR A 528 2.09 -36.63 -20.02
C TYR A 528 3.40 -37.06 -19.36
N GLU A 529 3.54 -38.36 -19.08
CA GLU A 529 4.81 -38.94 -18.65
C GLU A 529 5.51 -39.61 -19.83
N LEU A 530 6.71 -39.14 -20.15
CA LEU A 530 7.51 -39.69 -21.25
C LEU A 530 8.31 -40.91 -20.78
N THR A 531 8.05 -42.06 -21.39
CA THR A 531 8.69 -43.35 -21.08
C THR A 531 9.33 -43.96 -22.33
N GLY A 532 10.28 -44.89 -22.15
CA GLY A 532 10.87 -45.67 -23.23
C GLY A 532 11.44 -44.83 -24.39
N ASP A 533 10.96 -45.11 -25.59
CA ASP A 533 11.43 -44.43 -26.81
C ASP A 533 11.11 -42.94 -26.87
N GLU A 534 9.97 -42.53 -26.32
CA GLU A 534 9.59 -41.09 -26.26
C GLU A 534 10.58 -40.27 -25.44
N ARG A 535 11.02 -40.80 -24.28
CA ARG A 535 12.04 -40.19 -23.45
C ARG A 535 13.39 -40.10 -24.17
N GLN A 536 13.74 -41.16 -24.94
CA GLN A 536 14.97 -41.15 -25.72
C GLN A 536 14.92 -40.14 -26.88
N LEU A 537 13.77 -40.02 -27.53
CA LEU A 537 13.55 -39.05 -28.61
C LEU A 537 13.60 -37.63 -28.08
N ALA A 538 12.95 -37.34 -26.96
CA ALA A 538 13.02 -36.02 -26.30
C ALA A 538 14.47 -35.60 -25.96
N SER A 539 15.34 -36.57 -25.65
CA SER A 539 16.76 -36.37 -25.40
C SER A 539 17.62 -36.35 -26.69
N ARG A 540 17.13 -36.82 -27.82
CA ARG A 540 17.86 -36.97 -29.09
C ARG A 540 17.55 -35.88 -30.13
N ASP A 541 16.39 -35.26 -30.06
CA ASP A 541 15.92 -34.29 -31.07
C ASP A 541 16.86 -33.07 -31.25
N VAL A 542 17.77 -32.84 -30.32
CA VAL A 542 18.79 -31.79 -30.39
C VAL A 542 20.05 -32.24 -31.15
N LEU A 543 20.41 -33.51 -31.05
CA LEU A 543 21.56 -34.03 -31.83
C LEU A 543 21.30 -33.98 -33.33
N ALA A 544 20.02 -34.03 -33.74
CA ALA A 544 19.63 -33.91 -35.16
C ALA A 544 19.59 -32.45 -35.66
N ARG A 545 19.34 -31.46 -34.79
CA ARG A 545 19.29 -30.02 -35.16
C ARG A 545 20.62 -29.30 -35.11
N THR A 546 21.63 -29.82 -34.42
CA THR A 546 22.97 -29.27 -34.35
C THR A 546 23.94 -29.84 -35.39
N GLY A 547 23.48 -30.80 -36.19
CA GLY A 547 24.26 -31.46 -37.25
C GLY A 547 23.90 -31.03 -38.68
N SER A 548 23.12 -29.97 -38.87
CA SER A 548 22.81 -29.40 -40.19
C SER A 548 23.29 -27.95 -40.33
#